data_1364e98379290d3510ce5624ff30d16e
#
_entry.id   1364e98379290d3510ce5624ff30d16e
#
_cell.length_a   1.000
_cell.length_b   1.000
_cell.length_c   1.000
_cell.angle_alpha   90.00
_cell.angle_beta   90.00
_cell.angle_gamma   90.00
#
_symmetry.space_group_name_H-M   'P 1'
#
loop_
_entity.id
_entity.type
_entity.pdbx_description
1 polymer ?
#
loop_
_entity_poly.entity_id
_entity_poly.type
_entity_poly.pdbx_seq_one_letter_code
_entity_poly.pdbx_strand_id
1 'polypeptide(L)'
;MEKNKPISVAFEDIRNNPDFIEHSEYRFINDDLGMVISFQAMGFKLFRTQQPYRAKEGRIVRIMQGKGRISINLIEYEATAHDIIIIPDNSLIEISEVSPDYEFQVIMPTANFLPV
;
A
#
# COMPACT_ATOMS: atom_id res chain seq x y z
N MET A 1 -26.83 2.56 -3.05
CA MET A 1 -25.77 3.12 -2.19
C MET A 1 -24.57 3.45 -3.06
N GLU A 2 -24.14 4.68 -2.98
CA GLU A 2 -23.00 5.10 -3.77
C GLU A 2 -21.70 4.50 -3.24
N LYS A 3 -20.87 4.03 -4.16
CA LYS A 3 -19.54 3.60 -3.82
C LYS A 3 -18.68 4.82 -3.53
N ASN A 4 -17.75 4.70 -2.58
CA ASN A 4 -16.81 5.76 -2.30
C ASN A 4 -16.01 6.11 -3.56
N LYS A 5 -15.78 7.39 -3.78
CA LYS A 5 -14.93 7.83 -4.89
C LYS A 5 -13.48 7.48 -4.58
N PRO A 6 -12.69 7.10 -5.60
CA PRO A 6 -11.28 6.83 -5.39
C PRO A 6 -10.53 8.06 -4.87
N ILE A 7 -9.64 7.82 -3.93
CA ILE A 7 -8.73 8.83 -3.40
C ILE A 7 -7.39 8.65 -4.11
N SER A 8 -6.91 9.71 -4.75
CA SER A 8 -5.61 9.67 -5.41
C SER A 8 -4.50 9.76 -4.38
N VAL A 9 -3.54 8.84 -4.45
CA VAL A 9 -2.42 8.79 -3.49
C VAL A 9 -1.12 8.74 -4.27
N ALA A 10 -0.31 9.78 -4.10
CA ALA A 10 1.04 9.84 -4.64
C ALA A 10 2.06 9.56 -3.54
N PHE A 11 3.28 9.26 -3.94
CA PHE A 11 4.39 9.02 -3.03
C PHE A 11 4.53 10.17 -2.01
N GLU A 12 4.43 11.42 -2.47
CA GLU A 12 4.57 12.59 -1.60
C GLU A 12 3.46 12.68 -0.55
N ASP A 13 2.26 12.20 -0.89
CA ASP A 13 1.15 12.18 0.08
C ASP A 13 1.46 11.26 1.25
N ILE A 14 2.09 10.12 0.97
CA ILE A 14 2.50 9.16 2.00
C ILE A 14 3.67 9.71 2.79
N ARG A 15 4.67 10.26 2.10
CA ARG A 15 5.89 10.82 2.72
C ARG A 15 5.55 11.89 3.74
N ASN A 16 4.53 12.70 3.45
CA ASN A 16 4.14 13.83 4.30
C ASN A 16 3.05 13.49 5.31
N ASN A 17 2.56 12.24 5.32
CA ASN A 17 1.53 11.83 6.24
C ASN A 17 2.09 11.76 7.67
N PRO A 18 1.42 12.41 8.66
CA PRO A 18 1.90 12.39 10.05
C PRO A 18 2.07 11.00 10.63
N ASP A 19 1.18 10.06 10.31
CA ASP A 19 1.29 8.69 10.80
C ASP A 19 2.54 8.01 10.25
N PHE A 20 2.89 8.29 8.99
CA PHE A 20 4.10 7.75 8.39
C PHE A 20 5.35 8.35 9.05
N ILE A 21 5.31 9.65 9.34
CA ILE A 21 6.44 10.36 9.97
C ILE A 21 6.66 9.87 11.40
N GLU A 22 5.59 9.65 12.16
CA GLU A 22 5.67 9.26 13.57
C GLU A 22 6.20 7.84 13.78
N HIS A 23 6.08 6.97 12.78
CA HIS A 23 6.48 5.56 12.92
C HIS A 23 7.81 5.28 12.20
N SER A 24 8.83 6.08 12.52
CA SER A 24 10.12 6.03 11.83
C SER A 24 10.83 4.67 11.91
N GLU A 25 10.59 3.90 12.95
CA GLU A 25 11.18 2.57 13.12
C GLU A 25 10.59 1.52 12.18
N TYR A 26 9.44 1.81 11.56
CA TYR A 26 8.75 0.88 10.66
C TYR A 26 8.76 1.35 9.22
N ARG A 27 9.58 2.34 8.91
CA ARG A 27 9.66 2.89 7.56
C ARG A 27 11.08 3.22 7.17
N PHE A 28 11.30 3.25 5.88
CA PHE A 28 12.51 3.79 5.27
C PHE A 28 12.08 4.69 4.12
N ILE A 29 12.72 5.84 3.97
CA ILE A 29 12.37 6.75 2.89
C ILE A 29 13.56 7.62 2.49
N ASN A 30 13.72 7.80 1.17
CA ASN A 30 14.62 8.77 0.58
C ASN A 30 13.99 9.27 -0.72
N ASP A 31 14.77 9.94 -1.58
CA ASP A 31 14.23 10.48 -2.82
C ASP A 31 13.98 9.41 -3.88
N ASP A 32 14.53 8.21 -3.72
CA ASP A 32 14.45 7.14 -4.69
C ASP A 32 13.35 6.13 -4.38
N LEU A 33 13.11 5.87 -3.09
CA LEU A 33 12.12 4.88 -2.71
C LEU A 33 11.59 5.11 -1.29
N GLY A 34 10.36 4.65 -1.07
CA GLY A 34 9.77 4.55 0.24
C GLY A 34 9.49 3.10 0.56
N MET A 35 9.61 2.72 1.82
CA MET A 35 9.32 1.38 2.29
C MET A 35 8.57 1.43 3.60
N VAL A 36 7.49 0.66 3.69
CA VAL A 36 6.81 0.37 4.94
C VAL A 36 7.23 -1.03 5.35
N ILE A 37 7.93 -1.15 6.48
CA ILE A 37 8.48 -2.42 6.94
C ILE A 37 7.41 -3.25 7.64
N SER A 38 6.54 -2.59 8.41
CA SER A 38 5.44 -3.27 9.09
C SER A 38 4.18 -2.43 8.98
N PHE A 39 3.29 -2.84 8.09
CA PHE A 39 2.06 -2.11 7.85
C PHE A 39 1.13 -2.16 9.05
N GLN A 40 1.07 -3.31 9.74
CA GLN A 40 0.24 -3.47 10.93
C GLN A 40 0.70 -2.55 12.06
N ALA A 41 2.02 -2.44 12.27
CA ALA A 41 2.57 -1.61 13.32
C ALA A 41 2.27 -0.12 13.10
N MET A 42 2.07 0.29 11.86
CA MET A 42 1.66 1.66 11.53
C MET A 42 0.15 1.88 11.72
N GLY A 43 -0.58 0.86 12.16
CA GLY A 43 -1.98 0.98 12.54
C GLY A 43 -2.97 1.05 11.40
N PHE A 44 -2.55 0.72 10.18
CA PHE A 44 -3.42 0.76 9.00
C PHE A 44 -4.09 2.11 8.77
N LYS A 45 -3.54 3.19 9.34
CA LYS A 45 -4.16 4.50 9.24
C LYS A 45 -3.94 5.17 7.89
N LEU A 46 -2.90 4.73 7.16
CA LEU A 46 -2.60 5.28 5.84
C LEU A 46 -3.63 4.91 4.79
N PHE A 47 -4.26 3.75 4.95
CA PHE A 47 -5.26 3.24 4.02
C PHE A 47 -6.39 2.60 4.79
N ARG A 48 -7.62 2.82 4.33
CA ARG A 48 -8.80 2.20 4.93
C ARG A 48 -9.24 1.01 4.09
N THR A 49 -9.80 -0.01 4.76
CA THR A 49 -10.48 -1.08 4.03
C THR A 49 -11.75 -0.53 3.38
N GLN A 50 -12.15 -1.11 2.26
CA GLN A 50 -13.36 -0.76 1.52
C GLN A 50 -13.36 0.68 0.98
N GLN A 51 -12.19 1.30 0.91
CA GLN A 51 -11.99 2.60 0.28
C GLN A 51 -11.10 2.41 -0.95
N PRO A 52 -11.56 2.74 -2.15
CA PRO A 52 -10.70 2.65 -3.33
C PRO A 52 -9.66 3.77 -3.36
N TYR A 53 -8.46 3.44 -3.80
CA TYR A 53 -7.36 4.38 -3.96
C TYR A 53 -6.77 4.28 -5.36
N ARG A 54 -6.39 5.44 -5.91
CA ARG A 54 -5.62 5.50 -7.14
C ARG A 54 -4.15 5.66 -6.77
N ALA A 55 -3.35 4.61 -6.93
CA ALA A 55 -1.93 4.64 -6.64
C ALA A 55 -1.19 5.27 -7.83
N LYS A 56 -0.64 6.45 -7.64
CA LYS A 56 0.07 7.17 -8.71
C LYS A 56 1.32 6.44 -9.15
N GLU A 57 2.13 6.00 -8.18
CA GLU A 57 3.33 5.21 -8.45
C GLU A 57 3.05 3.75 -8.19
N GLY A 58 3.74 2.89 -8.92
CA GLY A 58 3.68 1.45 -8.69
C GLY A 58 4.29 1.08 -7.35
N ARG A 59 3.94 -0.10 -6.88
CA ARG A 59 4.48 -0.59 -5.62
C ARG A 59 4.53 -2.11 -5.62
N ILE A 60 5.36 -2.64 -4.74
CA ILE A 60 5.49 -4.07 -4.52
C ILE A 60 5.08 -4.34 -3.08
N VAL A 61 4.14 -5.25 -2.91
CA VAL A 61 3.62 -5.62 -1.59
C VAL A 61 4.01 -7.06 -1.31
N ARG A 62 4.60 -7.30 -0.15
CA ARG A 62 4.91 -8.64 0.33
C ARG A 62 4.04 -8.95 1.53
N ILE A 63 3.31 -10.05 1.46
CA ILE A 63 2.49 -10.51 2.57
C ILE A 63 3.39 -11.33 3.49
N MET A 64 3.56 -10.88 4.72
CA MET A 64 4.43 -11.54 5.70
C MET A 64 3.67 -12.54 6.55
N GLN A 65 2.42 -12.21 6.86
CA GLN A 65 1.59 -13.01 7.74
C GLN A 65 0.12 -12.70 7.47
N GLY A 66 -0.73 -13.71 7.69
CA GLY A 66 -2.16 -13.54 7.51
C GLY A 66 -2.59 -13.61 6.06
N LYS A 67 -3.76 -13.07 5.80
CA LYS A 67 -4.33 -13.03 4.46
C LYS A 67 -5.23 -11.82 4.30
N GLY A 68 -5.47 -11.45 3.05
CA GLY A 68 -6.36 -10.36 2.72
C GLY A 68 -6.98 -10.54 1.35
N ARG A 69 -7.97 -9.74 1.07
CA ARG A 69 -8.62 -9.68 -0.23
C ARG A 69 -8.44 -8.29 -0.80
N ILE A 70 -7.80 -8.23 -1.95
CA ILE A 70 -7.46 -6.97 -2.60
C ILE A 70 -7.99 -6.96 -4.03
N SER A 71 -8.53 -5.83 -4.44
CA SER A 71 -8.93 -5.58 -5.81
C SER A 71 -7.90 -4.67 -6.46
N ILE A 72 -7.40 -5.07 -7.63
CA ILE A 72 -6.47 -4.26 -8.43
C ILE A 72 -7.08 -4.09 -9.80
N ASN A 73 -7.37 -2.85 -10.18
CA ASN A 73 -8.02 -2.54 -11.44
C ASN A 73 -9.30 -3.36 -11.64
N LEU A 74 -10.11 -3.46 -10.57
CA LEU A 74 -11.39 -4.15 -10.52
C LEU A 74 -11.32 -5.68 -10.58
N ILE A 75 -10.12 -6.25 -10.52
CA ILE A 75 -9.94 -7.70 -10.44
C ILE A 75 -9.58 -8.05 -9.00
N GLU A 76 -10.36 -8.94 -8.40
CA GLU A 76 -10.17 -9.33 -7.00
C GLU A 76 -9.21 -10.49 -6.88
N TYR A 77 -8.27 -10.37 -5.92
CA TYR A 77 -7.30 -11.41 -5.60
C TYR A 77 -7.34 -11.71 -4.12
N GLU A 78 -7.14 -12.97 -3.77
CA GLU A 78 -6.88 -13.36 -2.39
C GLU A 78 -5.37 -13.49 -2.21
N ALA A 79 -4.82 -12.76 -1.25
CA ALA A 79 -3.39 -12.73 -0.97
C ALA A 79 -3.12 -13.37 0.38
N THR A 80 -2.18 -14.29 0.43
CA THR A 80 -1.81 -15.01 1.66
C THR A 80 -0.33 -14.86 1.94
N ALA A 81 0.09 -15.31 3.13
CA ALA A 81 1.48 -15.21 3.55
C ALA A 81 2.43 -15.75 2.47
N HIS A 82 3.51 -15.01 2.24
CA HIS A 82 4.57 -15.25 1.27
C HIS A 82 4.23 -14.83 -0.17
N ASP A 83 3.02 -14.35 -0.43
CA ASP A 83 2.70 -13.80 -1.75
C ASP A 83 3.40 -12.46 -1.95
N ILE A 84 3.76 -12.19 -3.20
CA ILE A 84 4.27 -10.89 -3.62
C ILE A 84 3.31 -10.36 -4.67
N ILE A 85 2.85 -9.13 -4.45
CA ILE A 85 1.90 -8.46 -5.34
C ILE A 85 2.61 -7.28 -5.98
N ILE A 86 2.59 -7.23 -7.31
CA ILE A 86 3.12 -6.10 -8.05
C ILE A 86 1.95 -5.25 -8.51
N ILE A 87 1.94 -3.99 -8.11
CA ILE A 87 0.87 -3.05 -8.41
C ILE A 87 1.43 -2.01 -9.38
N PRO A 88 0.96 -2.00 -10.64
CA PRO A 88 1.44 -1.03 -11.63
C PRO A 88 1.06 0.41 -11.29
N ASP A 89 1.75 1.37 -11.93
CA ASP A 89 1.43 2.79 -11.82
C ASP A 89 -0.02 3.06 -12.19
N ASN A 90 -0.63 3.99 -11.49
CA ASN A 90 -2.01 4.45 -11.72
C ASN A 90 -3.06 3.35 -11.52
N SER A 91 -2.72 2.30 -10.78
CA SER A 91 -3.70 1.24 -10.47
C SER A 91 -4.75 1.72 -9.50
N LEU A 92 -5.97 1.21 -9.69
CA LEU A 92 -7.06 1.38 -8.75
C LEU A 92 -6.99 0.22 -7.76
N ILE A 93 -6.86 0.53 -6.47
CA ILE A 93 -6.66 -0.46 -5.43
C ILE A 93 -7.76 -0.33 -4.38
N GLU A 94 -8.29 -1.46 -3.95
CA GLU A 94 -9.20 -1.49 -2.82
C GLU A 94 -8.92 -2.74 -2.00
N ILE A 95 -8.73 -2.57 -0.69
CA ILE A 95 -8.58 -3.68 0.24
C ILE A 95 -9.94 -3.94 0.85
N SER A 96 -10.53 -5.11 0.55
CA SER A 96 -11.87 -5.44 1.04
C SER A 96 -11.84 -5.92 2.48
N GLU A 97 -10.89 -6.79 2.82
CA GLU A 97 -10.76 -7.31 4.17
C GLU A 97 -9.35 -7.83 4.40
N VAL A 98 -8.96 -7.90 5.67
CA VAL A 98 -7.69 -8.49 6.09
C VAL A 98 -7.94 -9.33 7.33
N SER A 99 -7.15 -10.39 7.51
CA SER A 99 -7.21 -11.19 8.73
C SER A 99 -6.66 -10.39 9.92
N PRO A 100 -7.05 -10.74 11.17
CA PRO A 100 -6.56 -10.00 12.34
C PRO A 100 -5.05 -10.02 12.52
N ASP A 101 -4.39 -11.04 11.99
CA ASP A 101 -2.94 -11.22 12.12
C ASP A 101 -2.15 -10.74 10.89
N TYR A 102 -2.79 -9.97 10.00
CA TYR A 102 -2.13 -9.52 8.77
C TYR A 102 -0.85 -8.74 9.04
N GLU A 103 0.13 -8.90 8.16
CA GLU A 103 1.36 -8.10 8.17
C GLU A 103 1.88 -7.97 6.75
N PHE A 104 2.09 -6.73 6.32
CA PHE A 104 2.55 -6.42 4.96
C PHE A 104 3.83 -5.61 5.00
N GLN A 105 4.66 -5.80 3.98
CA GLN A 105 5.73 -4.87 3.64
C GLN A 105 5.41 -4.25 2.28
N VAL A 106 5.64 -2.97 2.14
CA VAL A 106 5.34 -2.25 0.90
C VAL A 106 6.59 -1.49 0.46
N ILE A 107 6.97 -1.64 -0.80
CA ILE A 107 8.07 -0.90 -1.41
C ILE A 107 7.50 -0.04 -2.51
N MET A 108 7.77 1.27 -2.46
CA MET A 108 7.27 2.27 -3.41
C MET A 108 8.47 2.96 -4.07
N PRO A 109 8.94 2.45 -5.22
CA PRO A 109 10.01 3.15 -5.95
C PRO A 109 9.47 4.41 -6.61
N THR A 110 10.30 5.44 -6.68
CA THR A 110 9.96 6.68 -7.38
C THR A 110 10.55 6.64 -8.79
N ALA A 111 10.23 7.66 -9.59
CA ALA A 111 10.80 7.80 -10.93
C ALA A 111 12.32 7.94 -10.89
N ASN A 112 12.88 8.45 -9.80
CA ASN A 112 14.33 8.55 -9.63
C ASN A 112 15.00 7.20 -9.50
N PHE A 113 14.31 6.23 -8.88
CA PHE A 113 14.83 4.89 -8.67
C PHE A 113 14.82 4.07 -9.96
N LEU A 114 13.79 4.26 -10.78
CA LEU A 114 13.59 3.53 -12.03
C LEU A 114 13.58 4.54 -13.20
N PRO A 115 14.72 5.18 -13.49
CA PRO A 115 14.77 6.09 -14.62
C PRO A 115 14.59 5.30 -15.92
N VAL A 116 13.72 5.80 -16.77
CA VAL A 116 13.41 5.17 -18.05
C VAL A 116 13.89 6.06 -19.16
#